data_04d70de53a8acc9b63a12b42cb3b8648
#
_entry.id   04d70de53a8acc9b63a12b42cb3b8648
#
_cell.length_a   1.000
_cell.length_b   1.000
_cell.length_c   1.000
_cell.angle_alpha   90.00
_cell.angle_beta   90.00
_cell.angle_gamma   90.00
#
_symmetry.space_group_name_H-M   'P 1'
#
loop_
_entity.id
_entity.type
_entity.pdbx_description
1 polymer ?
#
loop_
_entity_poly.entity_id
_entity_poly.type
_entity_poly.pdbx_seq_one_letter_code
_entity_poly.pdbx_strand_id
1 'polypeptide(L)'
;MSDLPRSVRRGQSFAGLLTVLLVLTLLTAFAAPRVDLTRFRSDAMARQAAQVFTGASRLARQTRHDVVVRVDSAGKRLSVVADRNGNGHRDPGEPENWTDLDPSADILDPPTRLPVLPASESQRPVHTSGLAAPVSPGWVVFRRTGGANADFVLYLTSDPGLPSAWRAVQVASRTGSVLLWRFDGTRWSRGRT
;
A
#
# COMPACT_ATOMS: atom_id res chain seq x y z
N MET A 1 41.45 72.75 -1.75
CA MET A 1 41.06 71.89 -2.90
C MET A 1 41.28 70.47 -2.41
N SER A 2 40.21 69.84 -2.00
CA SER A 2 40.27 68.53 -1.36
C SER A 2 39.65 67.49 -2.35
N ASP A 3 40.51 66.61 -2.83
CA ASP A 3 40.11 65.51 -3.68
C ASP A 3 39.46 64.38 -2.83
N LEU A 4 38.18 64.16 -3.08
CA LEU A 4 37.48 63.04 -2.49
C LEU A 4 37.76 61.76 -3.31
N PRO A 5 38.11 60.63 -2.65
CA PRO A 5 38.35 59.38 -3.36
C PRO A 5 37.06 58.84 -3.90
N ARG A 6 37.00 58.62 -5.22
CA ARG A 6 35.91 57.89 -5.90
C ARG A 6 35.89 56.44 -5.40
N SER A 7 34.85 56.06 -4.65
CA SER A 7 34.59 54.67 -4.30
C SER A 7 34.30 53.89 -5.60
N VAL A 8 35.21 53.02 -5.97
CA VAL A 8 35.03 52.03 -7.02
C VAL A 8 33.98 51.05 -6.52
N ARG A 9 32.73 51.20 -6.95
CA ARG A 9 31.71 50.18 -6.78
C ARG A 9 32.21 48.96 -7.56
N ARG A 10 32.74 47.96 -6.83
CA ARG A 10 33.01 46.65 -7.38
C ARG A 10 31.67 46.05 -7.76
N GLY A 11 31.35 46.07 -9.04
CA GLY A 11 30.26 45.27 -9.57
C GLY A 11 30.52 43.85 -9.23
N GLN A 12 29.72 43.26 -8.34
CA GLN A 12 29.77 41.84 -8.16
C GLN A 12 29.56 41.20 -9.51
N SER A 13 30.57 40.55 -9.99
CA SER A 13 30.68 40.05 -11.33
C SER A 13 29.49 39.08 -11.60
N PHE A 14 28.76 39.32 -12.67
CA PHE A 14 27.75 38.43 -13.21
C PHE A 14 28.28 36.99 -13.30
N ALA A 15 29.59 36.83 -13.52
CA ALA A 15 30.29 35.55 -13.45
C ALA A 15 30.21 34.88 -12.07
N GLY A 16 30.30 35.66 -10.97
CA GLY A 16 30.16 35.10 -9.60
C GLY A 16 28.75 34.57 -9.34
N LEU A 17 27.71 35.28 -9.83
CA LEU A 17 26.33 34.84 -9.72
C LEU A 17 26.10 33.53 -10.52
N LEU A 18 26.65 33.47 -11.74
CA LEU A 18 26.59 32.25 -12.58
C LEU A 18 27.30 31.08 -11.93
N THR A 19 28.45 31.30 -11.30
CA THR A 19 29.20 30.23 -10.58
C THR A 19 28.40 29.70 -9.40
N VAL A 20 27.78 30.58 -8.61
CA VAL A 20 26.91 30.16 -7.49
C VAL A 20 25.71 29.39 -7.96
N LEU A 21 25.03 29.82 -9.03
CA LEU A 21 23.92 29.10 -9.63
C LEU A 21 24.35 27.74 -10.19
N LEU A 22 25.51 27.65 -10.83
CA LEU A 22 26.04 26.40 -11.33
C LEU A 22 26.35 25.43 -10.19
N VAL A 23 26.96 25.90 -9.12
CA VAL A 23 27.24 25.08 -7.93
C VAL A 23 25.96 24.63 -7.26
N LEU A 24 24.96 25.51 -7.12
CA LEU A 24 23.64 25.17 -6.57
C LEU A 24 22.90 24.13 -7.42
N THR A 25 22.93 24.26 -8.76
CA THR A 25 22.31 23.25 -9.64
C THR A 25 23.04 21.91 -9.57
N LEU A 26 24.37 21.93 -9.48
CA LEU A 26 25.15 20.69 -9.29
C LEU A 26 24.82 20.04 -7.93
N LEU A 27 24.80 20.83 -6.86
CA LEU A 27 24.46 20.33 -5.53
C LEU A 27 23.01 19.79 -5.46
N THR A 28 22.06 20.45 -6.10
CA THR A 28 20.67 19.95 -6.17
C THR A 28 20.57 18.67 -7.01
N ALA A 29 21.34 18.55 -8.08
CA ALA A 29 21.39 17.32 -8.88
C ALA A 29 21.97 16.12 -8.10
N PHE A 30 22.95 16.37 -7.23
CA PHE A 30 23.51 15.33 -6.37
C PHE A 30 22.67 15.06 -5.09
N ALA A 31 22.01 16.09 -4.56
CA ALA A 31 21.18 16.04 -3.38
C ALA A 31 19.73 15.61 -3.69
N ALA A 32 19.33 15.59 -4.97
CA ALA A 32 18.04 15.02 -5.34
C ALA A 32 18.00 13.57 -4.79
N PRO A 33 17.25 13.31 -3.71
CA PRO A 33 17.22 11.98 -3.14
C PRO A 33 16.76 11.07 -4.26
N ARG A 34 17.47 9.99 -4.52
CA ARG A 34 17.02 8.89 -5.36
C ARG A 34 15.86 8.23 -4.61
N VAL A 35 14.75 8.97 -4.49
CA VAL A 35 13.53 8.45 -3.90
C VAL A 35 13.12 7.33 -4.82
N ASP A 36 13.18 6.12 -4.32
CA ASP A 36 12.66 4.96 -5.02
C ASP A 36 11.13 5.07 -5.00
N LEU A 37 10.62 5.83 -5.97
CA LEU A 37 9.19 6.14 -6.11
C LEU A 37 8.36 4.87 -6.22
N THR A 38 8.94 3.82 -6.77
CA THR A 38 8.30 2.52 -6.93
C THR A 38 7.99 1.90 -5.57
N ARG A 39 8.99 1.83 -4.69
CA ARG A 39 8.79 1.32 -3.33
C ARG A 39 7.85 2.18 -2.52
N PHE A 40 7.97 3.50 -2.66
CA PHE A 40 7.08 4.43 -1.97
C PHE A 40 5.62 4.26 -2.39
N ARG A 41 5.36 4.12 -3.70
CA ARG A 41 4.02 3.85 -4.24
C ARG A 41 3.48 2.52 -3.72
N SER A 42 4.27 1.45 -3.78
CA SER A 42 3.88 0.14 -3.24
C SER A 42 3.53 0.22 -1.75
N ASP A 43 4.30 0.99 -0.96
CA ASP A 43 4.01 1.20 0.46
C ASP A 43 2.70 1.98 0.67
N ALA A 44 2.45 3.00 -0.15
CA ALA A 44 1.23 3.79 -0.05
C ALA A 44 -0.03 2.96 -0.35
N MET A 45 0.01 2.18 -1.43
CA MET A 45 -1.09 1.29 -1.82
C MET A 45 -1.37 0.22 -0.78
N ALA A 46 -0.33 -0.39 -0.24
CA ALA A 46 -0.49 -1.42 0.77
C ALA A 46 -1.04 -0.86 2.09
N ARG A 47 -0.64 0.36 2.48
CA ARG A 47 -1.25 1.05 3.63
C ARG A 47 -2.70 1.39 3.37
N GLN A 48 -3.04 1.88 2.18
CA GLN A 48 -4.42 2.16 1.79
C GLN A 48 -5.28 0.90 1.87
N ALA A 49 -4.83 -0.20 1.28
CA ALA A 49 -5.53 -1.48 1.37
C ALA A 49 -5.68 -1.94 2.84
N ALA A 50 -4.61 -1.88 3.64
CA ALA A 50 -4.66 -2.24 5.05
C ALA A 50 -5.65 -1.38 5.86
N GLN A 51 -5.79 -0.09 5.52
CA GLN A 51 -6.79 0.80 6.12
C GLN A 51 -8.21 0.36 5.77
N VAL A 52 -8.48 -0.02 4.52
CA VAL A 52 -9.79 -0.54 4.09
C VAL A 52 -10.15 -1.79 4.89
N PHE A 53 -9.25 -2.78 4.97
CA PHE A 53 -9.49 -4.00 5.74
C PHE A 53 -9.68 -3.72 7.24
N THR A 54 -8.85 -2.84 7.81
CA THR A 54 -8.97 -2.45 9.22
C THR A 54 -10.29 -1.73 9.49
N GLY A 55 -10.68 -0.83 8.58
CA GLY A 55 -11.98 -0.13 8.63
C GLY A 55 -13.15 -1.11 8.57
N ALA A 56 -13.12 -2.07 7.65
CA ALA A 56 -14.13 -3.11 7.51
C ALA A 56 -14.25 -3.98 8.78
N SER A 57 -13.10 -4.39 9.35
CA SER A 57 -13.08 -5.13 10.63
C SER A 57 -13.70 -4.34 11.79
N ARG A 58 -13.44 -3.03 11.85
CA ARG A 58 -14.06 -2.14 12.86
C ARG A 58 -15.55 -1.98 12.60
N LEU A 59 -15.93 -1.74 11.35
CA LEU A 59 -17.33 -1.56 10.94
C LEU A 59 -18.17 -2.78 11.33
N ALA A 60 -17.68 -3.99 11.05
CA ALA A 60 -18.37 -5.22 11.40
C ALA A 60 -18.71 -5.31 12.89
N ARG A 61 -17.76 -4.95 13.75
CA ARG A 61 -17.94 -4.94 15.20
C ARG A 61 -18.87 -3.85 15.69
N GLN A 62 -18.79 -2.66 15.07
CA GLN A 62 -19.61 -1.50 15.45
C GLN A 62 -21.08 -1.65 15.06
N THR A 63 -21.32 -2.12 13.84
CA THR A 63 -22.67 -2.27 13.29
C THR A 63 -23.33 -3.59 13.68
N ARG A 64 -22.58 -4.54 14.23
CA ARG A 64 -23.01 -5.92 14.52
C ARG A 64 -23.53 -6.67 13.28
N HIS A 65 -23.07 -6.26 12.11
CA HIS A 65 -23.31 -6.95 10.84
C HIS A 65 -21.97 -7.48 10.31
N ASP A 66 -22.02 -8.54 9.54
CA ASP A 66 -20.85 -9.00 8.83
C ASP A 66 -20.51 -8.01 7.72
N VAL A 67 -19.24 -7.86 7.39
CA VAL A 67 -18.76 -6.92 6.36
C VAL A 67 -17.91 -7.67 5.36
N VAL A 68 -18.32 -7.63 4.11
CA VAL A 68 -17.60 -8.26 3.00
C VAL A 68 -16.67 -7.23 2.37
N VAL A 69 -15.39 -7.57 2.26
CA VAL A 69 -14.43 -6.81 1.45
C VAL A 69 -14.11 -7.61 0.21
N ARG A 70 -14.37 -7.02 -0.96
CA ARG A 70 -14.10 -7.61 -2.27
C ARG A 70 -12.94 -6.90 -2.93
N VAL A 71 -12.10 -7.67 -3.61
CA VAL A 71 -10.97 -7.18 -4.38
C VAL A 71 -11.31 -7.28 -5.86
N ASP A 72 -11.36 -6.15 -6.54
CA ASP A 72 -11.46 -6.06 -7.99
C ASP A 72 -10.05 -5.78 -8.55
N SER A 73 -9.34 -6.83 -8.91
CA SER A 73 -7.98 -6.72 -9.43
C SER A 73 -7.94 -6.04 -10.80
N ALA A 74 -8.96 -6.26 -11.63
CA ALA A 74 -9.04 -5.63 -12.95
C ALA A 74 -9.33 -4.13 -12.84
N GLY A 75 -10.27 -3.75 -11.97
CA GLY A 75 -10.60 -2.35 -11.69
C GLY A 75 -9.65 -1.66 -10.73
N LYS A 76 -8.66 -2.38 -10.17
CA LYS A 76 -7.69 -1.86 -9.20
C LYS A 76 -8.38 -1.17 -8.02
N ARG A 77 -9.40 -1.79 -7.45
CA ARG A 77 -10.22 -1.20 -6.39
C ARG A 77 -10.68 -2.24 -5.38
N LEU A 78 -11.04 -1.75 -4.21
CA LEU A 78 -11.59 -2.54 -3.12
C LEU A 78 -13.02 -2.08 -2.86
N SER A 79 -13.95 -3.00 -2.65
CA SER A 79 -15.29 -2.67 -2.18
C SER A 79 -15.52 -3.18 -0.77
N VAL A 80 -16.29 -2.41 -0.01
CA VAL A 80 -16.73 -2.75 1.35
C VAL A 80 -18.25 -2.79 1.34
N VAL A 81 -18.82 -3.96 1.57
CA VAL A 81 -20.26 -4.21 1.60
C VAL A 81 -20.70 -4.54 3.02
N ALA A 82 -21.71 -3.85 3.52
CA ALA A 82 -22.34 -4.21 4.80
C ALA A 82 -23.37 -5.32 4.55
N ASP A 83 -22.98 -6.55 4.85
CA ASP A 83 -23.82 -7.74 4.74
C ASP A 83 -24.82 -7.78 5.90
N ARG A 84 -26.03 -7.31 5.64
CA ARG A 84 -27.07 -7.18 6.65
C ARG A 84 -27.76 -8.51 6.97
N ASN A 85 -27.84 -9.40 6.01
CA ASN A 85 -28.50 -10.70 6.17
C ASN A 85 -27.54 -11.82 6.57
N GLY A 86 -26.22 -11.60 6.54
CA GLY A 86 -25.17 -12.53 6.98
C GLY A 86 -24.93 -13.69 6.03
N ASN A 87 -25.28 -13.53 4.75
CA ASN A 87 -25.11 -14.58 3.74
C ASN A 87 -23.70 -14.61 3.10
N GLY A 88 -22.86 -13.60 3.38
CA GLY A 88 -21.49 -13.48 2.87
C GLY A 88 -21.41 -13.01 1.41
N HIS A 89 -22.51 -12.57 0.85
CA HIS A 89 -22.61 -12.05 -0.51
C HIS A 89 -23.17 -10.64 -0.50
N ARG A 90 -23.03 -9.95 -1.63
CA ARG A 90 -23.69 -8.66 -1.83
C ARG A 90 -25.09 -8.87 -2.38
N ASP A 91 -26.08 -8.32 -1.71
CA ASP A 91 -27.47 -8.31 -2.16
C ASP A 91 -27.93 -6.93 -2.65
N PRO A 92 -28.97 -6.87 -3.50
CA PRO A 92 -29.59 -5.61 -3.87
C PRO A 92 -30.09 -4.85 -2.64
N GLY A 93 -29.68 -3.59 -2.52
CA GLY A 93 -30.06 -2.72 -1.38
C GLY A 93 -29.05 -2.71 -0.22
N GLU A 94 -28.03 -3.52 -0.24
CA GLU A 94 -26.92 -3.43 0.69
C GLU A 94 -25.98 -2.29 0.30
N PRO A 95 -25.54 -1.47 1.28
CA PRO A 95 -24.63 -0.38 1.00
C PRO A 95 -23.25 -0.91 0.62
N GLU A 96 -22.73 -0.42 -0.48
CA GLU A 96 -21.39 -0.74 -1.00
C GLU A 96 -20.58 0.53 -1.20
N ASN A 97 -19.38 0.56 -0.66
CA ASN A 97 -18.43 1.65 -0.84
C ASN A 97 -17.19 1.13 -1.57
N TRP A 98 -16.78 1.84 -2.60
CA TRP A 98 -15.58 1.55 -3.36
C TRP A 98 -14.43 2.45 -2.97
N THR A 99 -13.23 1.88 -2.95
CA THR A 99 -11.97 2.59 -2.75
C THR A 99 -11.05 2.25 -3.90
N ASP A 100 -10.76 3.21 -4.75
CA ASP A 100 -9.80 3.04 -5.84
C ASP A 100 -8.38 3.04 -5.28
N LEU A 101 -7.56 2.13 -5.75
CA LEU A 101 -6.13 2.10 -5.50
C LEU A 101 -5.41 2.95 -6.54
N ASP A 102 -4.13 3.24 -6.29
CA ASP A 102 -3.30 3.95 -7.26
C ASP A 102 -3.34 3.22 -8.63
N PRO A 103 -3.46 3.94 -9.77
CA PRO A 103 -3.48 3.33 -11.10
C PRO A 103 -2.26 2.46 -11.42
N SER A 104 -1.12 2.72 -10.76
CA SER A 104 0.07 1.88 -10.86
C SER A 104 0.01 0.60 -10.02
N ALA A 105 -1.08 0.39 -9.25
CA ALA A 105 -1.24 -0.81 -8.45
C ALA A 105 -1.46 -2.03 -9.34
N ASP A 106 -0.69 -3.07 -9.11
CA ASP A 106 -0.96 -4.38 -9.63
C ASP A 106 -1.30 -5.32 -8.48
N ILE A 107 -2.47 -5.93 -8.56
CA ILE A 107 -2.97 -6.95 -7.62
C ILE A 107 -2.76 -8.29 -8.30
N LEU A 108 -1.70 -8.97 -7.95
CA LEU A 108 -1.26 -10.20 -8.60
C LEU A 108 -0.81 -11.23 -7.56
N ASP A 109 -0.83 -12.50 -7.97
CA ASP A 109 -0.13 -13.52 -7.21
C ASP A 109 1.38 -13.28 -7.30
N PRO A 110 2.12 -13.43 -6.19
CA PRO A 110 3.56 -13.24 -6.20
C PRO A 110 4.22 -14.32 -7.05
N PRO A 111 5.34 -14.00 -7.71
CA PRO A 111 6.14 -15.00 -8.41
C PRO A 111 6.53 -16.14 -7.46
N THR A 112 6.54 -17.38 -7.95
CA THR A 112 6.88 -18.59 -7.17
C THR A 112 8.26 -18.55 -6.50
N ARG A 113 9.16 -17.70 -7.00
CA ARG A 113 10.48 -17.45 -6.42
C ARG A 113 10.49 -16.57 -5.17
N LEU A 114 9.38 -15.89 -4.84
CA LEU A 114 9.30 -15.15 -3.59
C LEU A 114 9.08 -16.13 -2.43
N PRO A 115 9.77 -15.93 -1.29
CA PRO A 115 9.55 -16.76 -0.12
C PRO A 115 8.11 -16.60 0.37
N VAL A 116 7.60 -17.68 0.94
CA VAL A 116 6.29 -17.68 1.60
C VAL A 116 6.30 -16.69 2.76
N LEU A 117 5.20 -15.97 2.95
CA LEU A 117 5.03 -15.11 4.12
C LEU A 117 5.23 -15.92 5.41
N PRO A 118 5.89 -15.34 6.43
CA PRO A 118 5.95 -15.96 7.75
C PRO A 118 4.53 -16.27 8.19
N ALA A 119 4.30 -17.50 8.64
CA ALA A 119 2.99 -17.90 9.16
C ALA A 119 2.57 -16.89 10.23
N SER A 120 1.35 -16.34 10.11
CA SER A 120 0.72 -15.73 11.27
C SER A 120 0.63 -16.80 12.36
N GLU A 121 0.49 -16.41 13.62
CA GLU A 121 0.40 -17.33 14.78
C GLU A 121 -0.66 -18.44 14.61
N SER A 122 -1.46 -18.39 13.56
CA SER A 122 -2.41 -19.42 13.12
C SER A 122 -1.84 -20.10 11.86
N GLN A 123 -1.01 -21.01 12.04
CA GLN A 123 -0.37 -22.10 11.30
C GLN A 123 -0.86 -22.48 9.88
N ARG A 124 -1.45 -21.63 9.06
CA ARG A 124 -1.73 -21.93 7.66
C ARG A 124 -1.45 -20.70 6.78
N PRO A 125 -0.42 -20.77 5.91
CA PRO A 125 -0.30 -19.81 4.84
C PRO A 125 -1.48 -20.04 3.88
N VAL A 126 -2.37 -19.09 3.78
CA VAL A 126 -3.40 -19.11 2.74
C VAL A 126 -3.03 -18.04 1.74
N HIS A 127 -2.59 -18.49 0.59
CA HIS A 127 -2.50 -17.67 -0.61
C HIS A 127 -3.92 -17.40 -1.13
N THR A 128 -4.14 -16.25 -1.74
CA THR A 128 -5.40 -16.00 -2.48
C THR A 128 -5.63 -17.03 -3.59
N SER A 129 -4.53 -17.57 -4.14
CA SER A 129 -4.54 -18.68 -5.10
C SER A 129 -4.78 -20.05 -4.47
N GLY A 130 -4.62 -20.18 -3.14
CA GLY A 130 -4.83 -21.42 -2.38
C GLY A 130 -6.20 -21.54 -1.73
N LEU A 131 -7.08 -20.55 -1.92
CA LEU A 131 -8.49 -20.74 -1.63
C LEU A 131 -9.01 -21.74 -2.65
N ALA A 132 -9.17 -22.98 -2.22
CA ALA A 132 -9.74 -24.04 -3.03
C ALA A 132 -10.94 -23.49 -3.80
N ALA A 133 -10.86 -23.51 -5.12
CA ALA A 133 -11.96 -23.13 -5.97
C ALA A 133 -13.25 -23.81 -5.49
N PRO A 134 -14.42 -23.16 -5.49
CA PRO A 134 -14.74 -22.01 -6.29
C PRO A 134 -15.21 -20.79 -5.47
N VAL A 135 -14.48 -20.39 -4.49
CA VAL A 135 -14.76 -19.13 -3.81
C VAL A 135 -14.19 -18.05 -4.71
N SER A 136 -15.03 -17.13 -5.19
CA SER A 136 -14.61 -16.03 -6.06
C SER A 136 -13.29 -15.47 -5.57
N PRO A 137 -12.21 -15.53 -6.35
CA PRO A 137 -10.93 -15.02 -5.91
C PRO A 137 -11.10 -13.56 -5.57
N GLY A 138 -10.75 -13.18 -4.34
CA GLY A 138 -10.67 -11.82 -3.97
C GLY A 138 -11.74 -11.26 -3.02
N TRP A 139 -12.26 -12.03 -2.07
CA TRP A 139 -13.08 -11.46 -1.00
C TRP A 139 -12.83 -12.10 0.37
N VAL A 140 -13.04 -11.32 1.43
CA VAL A 140 -12.96 -11.75 2.82
C VAL A 140 -14.15 -11.19 3.59
N VAL A 141 -14.73 -12.00 4.48
CA VAL A 141 -15.83 -11.58 5.35
C VAL A 141 -15.31 -11.33 6.76
N PHE A 142 -15.42 -10.11 7.23
CA PHE A 142 -15.20 -9.78 8.63
C PHE A 142 -16.47 -10.05 9.42
N ARG A 143 -16.35 -10.90 10.42
CA ARG A 143 -17.47 -11.27 11.28
C ARG A 143 -17.74 -10.18 12.32
N ARG A 144 -19.00 -9.96 12.64
CA ARG A 144 -19.44 -9.12 13.75
C ARG A 144 -18.83 -9.49 15.11
N THR A 145 -18.35 -10.74 15.25
CA THR A 145 -17.67 -11.24 16.43
C THR A 145 -16.19 -10.86 16.51
N GLY A 146 -15.62 -10.26 15.46
CA GLY A 146 -14.26 -9.76 15.43
C GLY A 146 -13.26 -10.58 14.62
N GLY A 147 -13.60 -11.79 14.18
CA GLY A 147 -12.77 -12.62 13.31
C GLY A 147 -13.06 -12.37 11.82
N ALA A 148 -12.39 -13.13 10.96
CA ALA A 148 -12.70 -13.25 9.55
C ALA A 148 -13.07 -14.68 9.17
N ASN A 149 -13.71 -14.86 8.01
CA ASN A 149 -14.15 -16.17 7.54
C ASN A 149 -12.98 -17.12 7.21
N ALA A 150 -11.85 -16.55 6.80
CA ALA A 150 -10.63 -17.27 6.48
C ALA A 150 -9.40 -16.36 6.65
N ASP A 151 -8.22 -16.95 6.74
CA ASP A 151 -6.98 -16.22 6.55
C ASP A 151 -6.92 -15.76 5.09
N PHE A 152 -6.56 -14.49 4.89
CA PHE A 152 -6.55 -13.87 3.58
C PHE A 152 -5.27 -13.09 3.37
N VAL A 153 -4.69 -13.16 2.19
CA VAL A 153 -3.51 -12.38 1.83
C VAL A 153 -3.73 -11.71 0.49
N LEU A 154 -3.58 -10.38 0.48
CA LEU A 154 -3.58 -9.57 -0.73
C LEU A 154 -2.15 -9.16 -1.05
N TYR A 155 -1.66 -9.54 -2.23
CA TYR A 155 -0.37 -9.11 -2.73
C TYR A 155 -0.54 -7.91 -3.67
N LEU A 156 0.35 -6.94 -3.50
CA LEU A 156 0.33 -5.66 -4.21
C LEU A 156 1.75 -5.30 -4.65
N THR A 157 1.87 -4.76 -5.85
CA THR A 157 3.12 -4.20 -6.33
C THR A 157 2.85 -3.02 -7.27
N SER A 158 3.77 -2.09 -7.37
CA SER A 158 3.77 -1.05 -8.41
C SER A 158 4.70 -1.39 -9.57
N ASP A 159 5.48 -2.47 -9.44
CA ASP A 159 6.37 -3.00 -10.47
C ASP A 159 6.58 -4.51 -10.23
N PRO A 160 5.91 -5.38 -10.98
CA PRO A 160 6.06 -6.82 -10.84
C PRO A 160 7.48 -7.33 -11.11
N GLY A 161 8.27 -6.60 -11.89
CA GLY A 161 9.65 -6.93 -12.22
C GLY A 161 10.63 -6.66 -11.07
N LEU A 162 10.28 -5.80 -10.14
CA LEU A 162 11.11 -5.40 -9.01
C LEU A 162 10.72 -6.14 -7.73
N PRO A 163 11.51 -7.15 -7.27
CA PRO A 163 11.16 -7.93 -6.09
C PRO A 163 10.89 -7.07 -4.84
N SER A 164 11.70 -6.04 -4.61
CA SER A 164 11.56 -5.16 -3.45
C SER A 164 10.34 -4.22 -3.49
N ALA A 165 9.59 -4.20 -4.61
CA ALA A 165 8.33 -3.48 -4.72
C ALA A 165 7.12 -4.28 -4.19
N TRP A 166 7.27 -5.58 -3.93
CA TRP A 166 6.17 -6.40 -3.46
C TRP A 166 5.79 -6.09 -2.02
N ARG A 167 4.48 -6.04 -1.80
CA ARG A 167 3.84 -5.84 -0.50
C ARG A 167 2.75 -6.88 -0.32
N ALA A 168 2.44 -7.20 0.93
CA ALA A 168 1.30 -8.05 1.24
C ALA A 168 0.52 -7.48 2.42
N VAL A 169 -0.80 -7.58 2.32
CA VAL A 169 -1.74 -7.28 3.39
C VAL A 169 -2.38 -8.59 3.80
N GLN A 170 -2.13 -9.00 5.04
CA GLN A 170 -2.61 -10.26 5.59
C GLN A 170 -3.72 -10.00 6.60
N VAL A 171 -4.79 -10.76 6.51
CA VAL A 171 -5.88 -10.78 7.49
C VAL A 171 -5.86 -12.12 8.22
N ALA A 172 -5.79 -12.07 9.54
CA ALA A 172 -5.85 -13.28 10.38
C ALA A 172 -7.30 -13.65 10.69
N SER A 173 -7.71 -14.86 10.36
CA SER A 173 -9.10 -15.31 10.53
C SER A 173 -9.60 -15.26 11.97
N ARG A 174 -8.77 -15.66 12.93
CA ARG A 174 -9.16 -15.72 14.35
C ARG A 174 -9.48 -14.37 14.98
N THR A 175 -8.75 -13.34 14.60
CA THR A 175 -8.80 -12.03 15.26
C THR A 175 -9.33 -10.93 14.36
N GLY A 176 -9.39 -11.15 13.03
CA GLY A 176 -9.66 -10.11 12.05
C GLY A 176 -8.56 -9.03 12.01
N SER A 177 -7.38 -9.32 12.59
CA SER A 177 -6.27 -8.39 12.59
C SER A 177 -5.64 -8.30 11.20
N VAL A 178 -5.21 -7.10 10.85
CA VAL A 178 -4.60 -6.79 9.54
C VAL A 178 -3.13 -6.53 9.75
N LEU A 179 -2.29 -7.26 9.03
CA LEU A 179 -0.85 -7.16 9.08
C LEU A 179 -0.33 -6.70 7.73
N LEU A 180 0.60 -5.75 7.75
CA LEU A 180 1.29 -5.28 6.56
C LEU A 180 2.67 -5.91 6.47
N TRP A 181 3.00 -6.44 5.30
CA TRP A 181 4.28 -7.04 5.00
C TRP A 181 4.97 -6.34 3.85
N ARG A 182 6.28 -6.18 3.97
CA ARG A 182 7.16 -5.62 2.95
C ARG A 182 8.22 -6.65 2.58
N PHE A 183 8.42 -6.86 1.30
CA PHE A 183 9.54 -7.66 0.80
C PHE A 183 10.74 -6.75 0.54
N ASP A 184 11.90 -7.06 1.11
CA ASP A 184 13.12 -6.26 0.96
C ASP A 184 14.01 -6.69 -0.22
N GLY A 185 13.59 -7.74 -0.93
CA GLY A 185 14.35 -8.40 -2.00
C GLY A 185 14.89 -9.77 -1.61
N THR A 186 14.90 -10.09 -0.29
CA THR A 186 15.36 -11.36 0.26
C THR A 186 14.35 -12.02 1.20
N ARG A 187 13.69 -11.24 2.01
CA ARG A 187 12.75 -11.72 3.03
C ARG A 187 11.57 -10.76 3.23
N TRP A 188 10.51 -11.30 3.78
CA TRP A 188 9.38 -10.50 4.26
C TRP A 188 9.68 -9.92 5.64
N SER A 189 9.45 -8.65 5.80
CA SER A 189 9.52 -7.93 7.06
C SER A 189 8.18 -7.30 7.40
N ARG A 190 7.84 -7.24 8.69
CA ARG A 190 6.58 -6.62 9.12
C ARG A 190 6.66 -5.11 8.97
N GLY A 191 5.75 -4.54 8.19
CA GLY A 191 5.58 -3.10 8.07
C GLY A 191 4.87 -2.52 9.31
N ARG A 192 5.09 -1.22 9.56
CA ARG A 192 4.28 -0.48 10.53
C ARG A 192 2.99 -0.06 9.82
N THR A 193 1.84 -0.36 10.42
CA THR A 193 0.51 0.13 10.01
C THR A 193 0.32 1.54 10.52
#